data_05a2fbb6a7ec9cacbd333e52d1e51cc8
#
_entry.id   05a2fbb6a7ec9cacbd333e52d1e51cc8
#
_cell.length_a   1.000
_cell.length_b   1.000
_cell.length_c   1.000
_cell.angle_alpha   90.00
_cell.angle_beta   90.00
_cell.angle_gamma   90.00
#
_symmetry.space_group_name_H-M   'P 1'
#
loop_
_entity.id
_entity.type
_entity.pdbx_description
1 polymer ?
#
loop_
_entity_poly.entity_id
_entity_poly.type
_entity_poly.pdbx_seq_one_letter_code
_entity_poly.pdbx_strand_id
1 'polypeptide(L)'
;MLRTNTYFLSFAESSPEQHIKCFNAGERLMVQDKNAREILILKSGVTKCYRSEENGKELIFEFLGKGEILGDLETILHSVCLCSVEAITPVEAYSFSLEQFDAIIDNDKTFHRKLLEELALRIYQTATRASYQQNYPVEYSLVRFLLIHKEQNLSFSKQDIADYLAITVRSLNRTVKQLREGAVNTDISDVELRQLLIGL
;
A
#
# COMPACT_ATOMS: atom_id res chain seq x y z
N MET A 1 1.86 -1.97 -4.43
CA MET A 1 1.74 -3.45 -4.62
C MET A 1 2.25 -4.13 -3.37
N LEU A 2 1.44 -4.92 -2.71
CA LEU A 2 1.83 -5.59 -1.46
C LEU A 2 3.00 -6.56 -1.73
N ARG A 3 4.15 -6.30 -1.17
CA ARG A 3 5.38 -7.07 -1.35
C ARG A 3 6.14 -7.12 -0.03
N THR A 4 7.15 -7.95 0.04
CA THR A 4 8.08 -7.98 1.17
C THR A 4 9.40 -7.33 0.74
N ASN A 5 9.77 -6.24 1.39
CA ASN A 5 11.10 -5.65 1.21
C ASN A 5 12.05 -6.27 2.23
N THR A 6 12.78 -7.30 1.79
CA THR A 6 13.68 -8.07 2.66
C THR A 6 14.87 -7.26 3.15
N TYR A 7 15.34 -6.28 2.36
CA TYR A 7 16.49 -5.46 2.76
C TYR A 7 16.16 -4.60 3.98
N PHE A 8 15.09 -3.79 3.92
CA PHE A 8 14.74 -2.91 5.04
C PHE A 8 14.28 -3.70 6.26
N LEU A 9 13.63 -4.84 6.06
CA LEU A 9 13.28 -5.73 7.16
C LEU A 9 14.53 -6.22 7.89
N SER A 10 15.51 -6.78 7.17
CA SER A 10 16.77 -7.27 7.77
C SER A 10 17.60 -6.14 8.38
N PHE A 11 17.60 -4.96 7.76
CA PHE A 11 18.23 -3.76 8.31
C PHE A 11 17.64 -3.41 9.67
N ALA A 12 16.31 -3.31 9.75
CA ALA A 12 15.63 -2.99 11.00
C ALA A 12 15.83 -4.06 12.07
N GLU A 13 15.77 -5.34 11.70
CA GLU A 13 16.01 -6.47 12.63
C GLU A 13 17.42 -6.46 13.25
N SER A 14 18.41 -6.00 12.49
CA SER A 14 19.81 -5.94 12.96
C SER A 14 20.17 -4.63 13.66
N SER A 15 19.31 -3.62 13.61
CA SER A 15 19.58 -2.32 14.24
C SER A 15 19.47 -2.39 15.76
N PRO A 16 20.49 -1.94 16.52
CA PRO A 16 20.45 -1.93 17.98
C PRO A 16 19.51 -0.87 18.57
N GLU A 17 19.13 0.12 17.79
CA GLU A 17 18.35 1.30 18.22
C GLU A 17 16.86 1.17 17.93
N GLN A 18 16.41 0.02 17.44
CA GLN A 18 15.03 -0.21 17.09
C GLN A 18 14.12 -0.36 18.32
N HIS A 19 12.92 0.15 18.22
CA HIS A 19 11.82 -0.13 19.13
C HIS A 19 10.68 -0.80 18.37
N ILE A 20 10.01 -1.77 18.98
CA ILE A 20 8.83 -2.40 18.34
C ILE A 20 7.58 -1.70 18.83
N LYS A 21 6.73 -1.30 17.88
CA LYS A 21 5.38 -0.80 18.11
C LYS A 21 4.36 -1.77 17.56
N CYS A 22 3.24 -1.91 18.27
CA CYS A 22 2.13 -2.77 17.89
C CYS A 22 0.89 -1.92 17.65
N PHE A 23 0.14 -2.25 16.60
CA PHE A 23 -1.09 -1.60 16.21
C PHE A 23 -2.17 -2.65 15.98
N ASN A 24 -3.35 -2.44 16.54
CA ASN A 24 -4.51 -3.27 16.25
C ASN A 24 -5.09 -2.94 14.88
N ALA A 25 -5.85 -3.87 14.29
CA ALA A 25 -6.58 -3.58 13.07
C ALA A 25 -7.52 -2.36 13.28
N GLY A 26 -7.53 -1.44 12.31
CA GLY A 26 -8.24 -0.16 12.35
C GLY A 26 -7.46 0.98 13.02
N GLU A 27 -6.31 0.73 13.66
CA GLU A 27 -5.49 1.80 14.23
C GLU A 27 -4.67 2.50 13.15
N ARG A 28 -4.51 3.82 13.30
CA ARG A 28 -3.71 4.65 12.38
C ARG A 28 -2.28 4.75 12.86
N LEU A 29 -1.35 4.36 12.00
CA LEU A 29 0.09 4.51 12.19
C LEU A 29 0.52 5.94 11.85
N MET A 30 -0.07 6.52 10.81
CA MET A 30 0.16 7.89 10.37
C MET A 30 -1.17 8.57 10.05
N VAL A 31 -1.23 9.89 10.16
CA VAL A 31 -2.44 10.68 9.94
C VAL A 31 -2.16 11.79 8.94
N GLN A 32 -2.94 11.84 7.86
CA GLN A 32 -2.89 12.88 6.84
C GLN A 32 -2.86 14.29 7.45
N ASP A 33 -2.10 15.20 6.85
CA ASP A 33 -1.95 16.60 7.23
C ASP A 33 -1.38 16.82 8.66
N LYS A 34 -0.84 15.77 9.31
CA LYS A 34 -0.09 15.86 10.57
C LYS A 34 1.40 15.61 10.32
N ASN A 35 2.25 16.12 11.22
CA ASN A 35 3.68 15.82 11.14
C ASN A 35 3.93 14.34 11.45
N ALA A 36 4.79 13.71 10.65
CA ALA A 36 5.36 12.43 11.01
C ALA A 36 6.15 12.56 12.32
N ARG A 37 6.02 11.61 13.22
CA ARG A 37 6.70 11.63 14.53
C ARG A 37 7.90 10.69 14.57
N GLU A 38 7.93 9.76 13.65
CA GLU A 38 8.89 8.67 13.58
C GLU A 38 8.84 8.00 12.20
N ILE A 39 9.86 7.23 11.92
CA ILE A 39 9.90 6.32 10.78
C ILE A 39 9.48 4.93 11.26
N LEU A 40 8.61 4.28 10.51
CA LEU A 40 8.20 2.92 10.80
C LEU A 40 8.62 1.99 9.66
N ILE A 41 9.21 0.85 10.00
CA ILE A 41 9.48 -0.24 9.05
C ILE A 41 8.60 -1.42 9.47
N LEU A 42 7.69 -1.83 8.59
CA LEU A 42 6.70 -2.86 8.90
C LEU A 42 7.39 -4.22 9.10
N LYS A 43 7.25 -4.79 10.30
CA LYS A 43 7.75 -6.12 10.65
C LYS A 43 6.75 -7.21 10.29
N SER A 44 5.47 -6.96 10.52
CA SER A 44 4.38 -7.89 10.22
C SER A 44 3.07 -7.15 10.01
N GLY A 45 2.10 -7.84 9.42
CA GLY A 45 0.78 -7.28 9.15
C GLY A 45 0.72 -6.52 7.82
N VAL A 46 -0.44 -5.92 7.56
CA VAL A 46 -0.77 -5.19 6.34
C VAL A 46 -1.45 -3.89 6.70
N THR A 47 -1.06 -2.83 6.00
CA THR A 47 -1.65 -1.50 6.12
C THR A 47 -2.19 -1.02 4.78
N LYS A 48 -3.09 -0.06 4.81
CA LYS A 48 -3.49 0.75 3.65
C LYS A 48 -2.99 2.18 3.83
N CYS A 49 -2.44 2.74 2.76
CA CYS A 49 -2.07 4.14 2.66
C CYS A 49 -3.13 4.86 1.82
N TYR A 50 -3.85 5.80 2.42
CA TYR A 50 -4.99 6.45 1.77
C TYR A 50 -5.04 7.95 2.07
N ARG A 51 -5.64 8.68 1.14
CA ARG A 51 -5.94 10.09 1.29
C ARG A 51 -7.45 10.31 1.28
N SER A 52 -7.93 11.07 2.26
CA SER A 52 -9.31 11.54 2.30
C SER A 52 -9.40 12.94 1.71
N GLU A 53 -10.32 13.14 0.76
CA GLU A 53 -10.54 14.42 0.11
C GLU A 53 -11.70 15.19 0.76
N GLU A 54 -11.78 16.51 0.55
CA GLU A 54 -12.82 17.37 1.13
C GLU A 54 -14.26 16.94 0.76
N ASN A 55 -14.42 16.28 -0.37
CA ASN A 55 -15.71 15.75 -0.84
C ASN A 55 -16.12 14.43 -0.16
N GLY A 56 -15.37 13.97 0.84
CA GLY A 56 -15.61 12.75 1.59
C GLY A 56 -15.22 11.46 0.87
N LYS A 57 -14.57 11.54 -0.30
CA LYS A 57 -14.04 10.36 -0.99
C LYS A 57 -12.66 10.02 -0.45
N GLU A 58 -12.36 8.74 -0.42
CA GLU A 58 -11.03 8.23 -0.11
C GLU A 58 -10.39 7.64 -1.36
N LEU A 59 -9.07 7.77 -1.47
CA LEU A 59 -8.26 7.11 -2.49
C LEU A 59 -7.16 6.33 -1.80
N ILE A 60 -7.16 5.03 -1.97
CA ILE A 60 -6.06 4.18 -1.50
C ILE A 60 -4.93 4.23 -2.52
N PHE A 61 -3.78 4.74 -2.09
CA PHE A 61 -2.58 4.77 -2.92
C PHE A 61 -1.92 3.39 -2.98
N GLU A 62 -1.81 2.70 -1.84
CA GLU A 62 -1.08 1.44 -1.75
C GLU A 62 -1.56 0.62 -0.55
N PHE A 63 -1.40 -0.71 -0.66
CA PHE A 63 -1.38 -1.62 0.48
C PHE A 63 0.08 -1.98 0.76
N LEU A 64 0.50 -1.86 2.02
CA LEU A 64 1.88 -1.97 2.42
C LEU A 64 2.06 -3.16 3.37
N GLY A 65 3.14 -3.91 3.18
CA GLY A 65 3.47 -5.12 3.91
C GLY A 65 4.87 -5.09 4.53
N LYS A 66 5.40 -6.27 4.83
CA LYS A 66 6.68 -6.44 5.52
C LYS A 66 7.83 -5.70 4.82
N GLY A 67 8.62 -4.97 5.60
CA GLY A 67 9.78 -4.23 5.14
C GLY A 67 9.47 -2.92 4.43
N GLU A 68 8.20 -2.54 4.28
CA GLU A 68 7.86 -1.21 3.77
C GLU A 68 8.14 -0.15 4.82
N ILE A 69 8.67 1.00 4.34
CA ILE A 69 9.00 2.15 5.17
C ILE A 69 7.86 3.16 5.11
N LEU A 70 7.51 3.72 6.26
CA LEU A 70 6.50 4.76 6.44
C LEU A 70 7.16 5.98 7.07
N GLY A 71 6.80 7.19 6.60
CA GLY A 71 7.33 8.45 7.10
C GLY A 71 8.59 8.94 6.38
N ASP A 72 9.17 8.13 5.50
CA ASP A 72 10.35 8.45 4.71
C ASP A 72 10.13 9.66 3.79
N LEU A 73 8.99 9.71 3.09
CA LEU A 73 8.64 10.80 2.19
C LEU A 73 8.55 12.13 2.95
N GLU A 74 7.84 12.13 4.05
CA GLU A 74 7.59 13.31 4.89
C GLU A 74 8.88 13.84 5.50
N THR A 75 9.75 12.94 5.95
CA THR A 75 11.05 13.30 6.53
C THR A 75 11.97 13.92 5.47
N ILE A 76 12.08 13.29 4.29
CA ILE A 76 12.90 13.79 3.19
C ILE A 76 12.40 15.15 2.65
N LEU A 77 11.07 15.33 2.56
CA LEU A 77 10.47 16.54 2.05
C LEU A 77 10.24 17.63 3.12
N HIS A 78 10.49 17.34 4.39
CA HIS A 78 10.17 18.20 5.53
C HIS A 78 8.71 18.68 5.50
N SER A 79 7.78 17.76 5.22
CA SER A 79 6.37 18.05 5.01
C SER A 79 5.47 17.30 6.00
N VAL A 80 4.20 17.70 6.05
CA VAL A 80 3.16 16.92 6.73
C VAL A 80 2.85 15.65 5.96
N CYS A 81 2.24 14.66 6.62
CA CYS A 81 1.86 13.40 6.00
C CYS A 81 0.92 13.63 4.81
N LEU A 82 1.34 13.14 3.65
CA LEU A 82 0.54 13.17 2.42
C LEU A 82 -0.76 12.38 2.58
N CYS A 83 -0.70 11.27 3.31
CA CYS A 83 -1.80 10.32 3.48
C CYS A 83 -1.86 9.81 4.93
N SER A 84 -2.99 9.19 5.27
CA SER A 84 -3.10 8.35 6.45
C SER A 84 -2.64 6.94 6.14
N VAL A 85 -2.03 6.27 7.12
CA VAL A 85 -1.70 4.84 7.07
C VAL A 85 -2.44 4.13 8.19
N GLU A 86 -3.27 3.14 7.85
CA GLU A 86 -4.14 2.41 8.76
C GLU A 86 -3.88 0.91 8.68
N ALA A 87 -3.83 0.25 9.82
CA ALA A 87 -3.66 -1.19 9.94
C ALA A 87 -4.92 -1.94 9.45
N ILE A 88 -4.81 -2.80 8.45
CA ILE A 88 -5.89 -3.71 8.01
C ILE A 88 -5.91 -4.96 8.89
N THR A 89 -4.74 -5.47 9.22
CA THR A 89 -4.54 -6.58 10.16
C THR A 89 -3.77 -6.07 11.38
N PRO A 90 -3.64 -6.83 12.48
CA PRO A 90 -2.66 -6.49 13.52
C PRO A 90 -1.27 -6.30 12.90
N VAL A 91 -0.58 -5.21 13.27
CA VAL A 91 0.71 -4.77 12.72
C VAL A 91 1.74 -4.67 13.82
N GLU A 92 2.93 -5.20 13.58
CA GLU A 92 4.13 -4.85 14.30
C GLU A 92 5.06 -4.05 13.39
N ALA A 93 5.68 -2.99 13.89
CA ALA A 93 6.62 -2.17 13.16
C ALA A 93 7.85 -1.81 14.02
N TYR A 94 9.01 -1.77 13.39
CA TYR A 94 10.20 -1.18 13.95
C TYR A 94 10.11 0.33 13.83
N SER A 95 10.37 1.03 14.94
CA SER A 95 10.29 2.50 15.01
C SER A 95 11.68 3.09 15.19
N PHE A 96 11.96 4.14 14.42
CA PHE A 96 13.17 4.96 14.49
C PHE A 96 12.77 6.43 14.63
N SER A 97 13.55 7.23 15.39
CA SER A 97 13.33 8.67 15.41
C SER A 97 13.68 9.28 14.04
N LEU A 98 13.20 10.51 13.80
CA LEU A 98 13.52 11.22 12.55
C LEU A 98 15.02 11.50 12.46
N GLU A 99 15.66 11.85 13.58
CA GLU A 99 17.10 12.09 13.67
C GLU A 99 17.92 10.80 13.39
N GLN A 100 17.47 9.66 13.89
CA GLN A 100 18.09 8.36 13.58
C GLN A 100 18.01 8.07 12.07
N PHE A 101 16.86 8.30 11.47
CA PHE A 101 16.65 8.06 10.04
C PHE A 101 17.52 8.97 9.17
N ASP A 102 17.60 10.27 9.50
CA ASP A 102 18.48 11.22 8.81
C ASP A 102 19.95 10.77 8.94
N ALA A 103 20.38 10.38 10.14
CA ALA A 103 21.74 9.86 10.36
C ALA A 103 22.03 8.59 9.55
N ILE A 104 21.05 7.68 9.42
CA ILE A 104 21.17 6.47 8.59
C ILE A 104 21.32 6.84 7.12
N ILE A 105 20.50 7.75 6.60
CA ILE A 105 20.59 8.19 5.20
C ILE A 105 21.95 8.81 4.90
N ASP A 106 22.48 9.63 5.82
CA ASP A 106 23.72 10.36 5.61
C ASP A 106 24.95 9.46 5.69
N ASN A 107 24.94 8.44 6.55
CA ASN A 107 26.13 7.65 6.87
C ASN A 107 26.15 6.25 6.25
N ASP A 108 24.98 5.67 5.91
CA ASP A 108 24.90 4.34 5.25
C ASP A 108 24.60 4.48 3.76
N LYS A 109 25.64 4.44 2.95
CA LYS A 109 25.53 4.52 1.47
C LYS A 109 24.68 3.41 0.87
N THR A 110 24.66 2.24 1.49
CA THR A 110 23.88 1.09 1.01
C THR A 110 22.40 1.32 1.28
N PHE A 111 22.07 1.74 2.49
CA PHE A 111 20.69 2.11 2.86
C PHE A 111 20.18 3.24 1.96
N HIS A 112 20.95 4.32 1.80
CA HIS A 112 20.63 5.44 0.92
C HIS A 112 20.31 4.96 -0.51
N ARG A 113 21.18 4.11 -1.09
CA ARG A 113 20.95 3.56 -2.43
C ARG A 113 19.68 2.74 -2.51
N LYS A 114 19.42 1.90 -1.52
CA LYS A 114 18.20 1.07 -1.43
C LYS A 114 16.94 1.91 -1.27
N LEU A 115 17.01 2.98 -0.51
CA LEU A 115 15.90 3.93 -0.36
C LEU A 115 15.57 4.63 -1.68
N LEU A 116 16.59 5.08 -2.44
CA LEU A 116 16.38 5.65 -3.77
C LEU A 116 15.76 4.65 -4.75
N GLU A 117 16.20 3.39 -4.73
CA GLU A 117 15.61 2.33 -5.55
C GLU A 117 14.14 2.10 -5.19
N GLU A 118 13.81 2.14 -3.88
CA GLU A 118 12.45 2.01 -3.38
C GLU A 118 11.55 3.17 -3.83
N LEU A 119 12.00 4.40 -3.65
CA LEU A 119 11.25 5.59 -4.07
C LEU A 119 11.02 5.60 -5.59
N ALA A 120 12.04 5.25 -6.38
CA ALA A 120 11.92 5.13 -7.83
C ALA A 120 10.89 4.06 -8.23
N LEU A 121 10.88 2.92 -7.53
CA LEU A 121 9.91 1.85 -7.77
C LEU A 121 8.48 2.28 -7.41
N ARG A 122 8.28 3.00 -6.30
CA ARG A 122 6.96 3.55 -5.91
C ARG A 122 6.46 4.55 -6.96
N ILE A 123 7.32 5.43 -7.48
CA ILE A 123 6.96 6.35 -8.57
C ILE A 123 6.54 5.56 -9.81
N TYR A 124 7.34 4.58 -10.24
CA TYR A 124 7.04 3.75 -11.40
C TYR A 124 5.69 3.03 -11.25
N GLN A 125 5.43 2.42 -10.12
CA GLN A 125 4.17 1.70 -9.85
C GLN A 125 2.96 2.63 -9.85
N THR A 126 3.09 3.79 -9.19
CA THR A 126 2.02 4.80 -9.12
C THR A 126 1.71 5.36 -10.51
N ALA A 127 2.74 5.72 -11.29
CA ALA A 127 2.57 6.21 -12.65
C ALA A 127 1.92 5.15 -13.57
N THR A 128 2.38 3.90 -13.48
CA THR A 128 1.81 2.78 -14.24
C THR A 128 0.34 2.58 -13.89
N ARG A 129 -0.01 2.61 -12.57
CA ARG A 129 -1.39 2.49 -12.13
C ARG A 129 -2.25 3.65 -12.64
N ALA A 130 -1.79 4.88 -12.48
CA ALA A 130 -2.51 6.06 -12.97
C ALA A 130 -2.78 5.94 -14.48
N SER A 131 -1.80 5.47 -15.26
CA SER A 131 -1.96 5.28 -16.71
C SER A 131 -3.08 4.29 -17.04
N TYR A 132 -3.05 3.08 -16.46
CA TYR A 132 -4.09 2.11 -16.82
C TYR A 132 -5.46 2.43 -16.22
N GLN A 133 -5.55 3.04 -15.05
CA GLN A 133 -6.83 3.47 -14.47
C GLN A 133 -7.53 4.55 -15.30
N GLN A 134 -6.77 5.38 -16.02
CA GLN A 134 -7.33 6.42 -16.89
C GLN A 134 -7.66 5.92 -18.29
N ASN A 135 -6.91 4.96 -18.82
CA ASN A 135 -6.99 4.58 -20.22
C ASN A 135 -7.77 3.28 -20.48
N TYR A 136 -8.03 2.48 -19.45
CA TYR A 136 -8.73 1.20 -19.59
C TYR A 136 -10.02 1.17 -18.77
N PRO A 137 -11.00 0.32 -19.16
CA PRO A 137 -12.20 0.11 -18.37
C PRO A 137 -11.90 -0.38 -16.94
N VAL A 138 -12.82 -0.14 -16.03
CA VAL A 138 -12.69 -0.50 -14.60
C VAL A 138 -12.48 -2.00 -14.40
N GLU A 139 -13.04 -2.83 -15.26
CA GLU A 139 -12.88 -4.28 -15.26
C GLU A 139 -11.41 -4.69 -15.38
N TYR A 140 -10.67 -4.04 -16.24
CA TYR A 140 -9.22 -4.25 -16.40
C TYR A 140 -8.46 -3.94 -15.11
N SER A 141 -8.77 -2.80 -14.49
CA SER A 141 -8.15 -2.38 -13.24
C SER A 141 -8.48 -3.33 -12.08
N LEU A 142 -9.73 -3.81 -12.02
CA LEU A 142 -10.15 -4.79 -11.01
C LEU A 142 -9.42 -6.13 -11.19
N VAL A 143 -9.34 -6.64 -12.41
CA VAL A 143 -8.62 -7.90 -12.70
C VAL A 143 -7.15 -7.77 -12.33
N ARG A 144 -6.49 -6.67 -12.69
CA ARG A 144 -5.10 -6.42 -12.28
C ARG A 144 -4.93 -6.36 -10.77
N PHE A 145 -5.82 -5.69 -10.06
CA PHE A 145 -5.82 -5.67 -8.60
C PHE A 145 -5.88 -7.08 -8.03
N LEU A 146 -6.83 -7.90 -8.50
CA LEU A 146 -7.02 -9.27 -8.02
C LEU A 146 -5.81 -10.17 -8.32
N LEU A 147 -5.22 -10.06 -9.52
CA LEU A 147 -4.02 -10.81 -9.89
C LEU A 147 -2.81 -10.46 -8.98
N ILE A 148 -2.60 -9.16 -8.71
CA ILE A 148 -1.52 -8.68 -7.85
C ILE A 148 -1.65 -9.22 -6.42
N HIS A 149 -2.88 -9.38 -5.93
CA HIS A 149 -3.14 -9.77 -4.55
C HIS A 149 -3.54 -11.25 -4.36
N LYS A 150 -3.57 -12.04 -5.46
CA LYS A 150 -3.99 -13.44 -5.46
C LYS A 150 -3.24 -14.33 -4.47
N GLU A 151 -1.94 -14.13 -4.32
CA GLU A 151 -1.07 -15.02 -3.55
C GLU A 151 -1.03 -14.69 -2.05
N GLN A 152 -1.72 -13.66 -1.62
CA GLN A 152 -1.48 -13.08 -0.29
C GLN A 152 -2.44 -13.56 0.80
N ASN A 153 -3.43 -14.41 0.47
CA ASN A 153 -4.46 -14.89 1.41
C ASN A 153 -5.11 -13.77 2.26
N LEU A 154 -5.19 -12.57 1.72
CA LEU A 154 -5.78 -11.41 2.37
C LEU A 154 -7.17 -11.14 1.82
N SER A 155 -8.09 -10.86 2.73
CA SER A 155 -9.42 -10.39 2.35
C SER A 155 -9.45 -8.87 2.48
N PHE A 156 -9.61 -8.18 1.35
CA PHE A 156 -9.87 -6.76 1.31
C PHE A 156 -11.38 -6.51 1.39
N SER A 157 -11.79 -5.48 2.10
CA SER A 157 -13.19 -5.07 2.09
C SER A 157 -13.59 -4.55 0.70
N LYS A 158 -14.87 -4.65 0.36
CA LYS A 158 -15.37 -4.04 -0.89
C LYS A 158 -15.16 -2.54 -0.94
N GLN A 159 -15.14 -1.88 0.22
CA GLN A 159 -14.86 -0.46 0.32
C GLN A 159 -13.38 -0.20 -0.04
N ASP A 160 -12.43 -0.94 0.55
CA ASP A 160 -11.01 -0.77 0.24
C ASP A 160 -10.69 -1.01 -1.25
N ILE A 161 -11.32 -2.01 -1.86
CA ILE A 161 -11.18 -2.26 -3.31
C ILE A 161 -11.76 -1.11 -4.13
N ALA A 162 -12.92 -0.60 -3.74
CA ALA A 162 -13.56 0.52 -4.42
C ALA A 162 -12.71 1.80 -4.32
N ASP A 163 -12.17 2.09 -3.13
CA ASP A 163 -11.31 3.25 -2.89
C ASP A 163 -9.95 3.13 -3.61
N TYR A 164 -9.39 1.92 -3.70
CA TYR A 164 -8.19 1.68 -4.52
C TYR A 164 -8.42 1.90 -6.02
N LEU A 165 -9.61 1.54 -6.51
CA LEU A 165 -10.02 1.72 -7.91
C LEU A 165 -10.61 3.10 -8.21
N ALA A 166 -10.73 3.98 -7.21
CA ALA A 166 -11.38 5.30 -7.30
C ALA A 166 -12.83 5.24 -7.80
N ILE A 167 -13.59 4.21 -7.42
CA ILE A 167 -14.98 3.98 -7.81
C ILE A 167 -15.88 3.83 -6.58
N THR A 168 -17.21 3.80 -6.78
CA THR A 168 -18.14 3.46 -5.69
C THR A 168 -18.29 1.96 -5.51
N VAL A 169 -18.63 1.49 -4.31
CA VAL A 169 -18.97 0.08 -4.04
C VAL A 169 -20.10 -0.41 -4.95
N ARG A 170 -21.06 0.45 -5.31
CA ARG A 170 -22.11 0.13 -6.30
C ARG A 170 -21.52 -0.17 -7.67
N SER A 171 -20.55 0.64 -8.13
CA SER A 171 -19.86 0.42 -9.40
C SER A 171 -19.04 -0.88 -9.34
N LEU A 172 -18.31 -1.12 -8.23
CA LEU A 172 -17.58 -2.36 -8.02
C LEU A 172 -18.49 -3.59 -8.14
N ASN A 173 -19.62 -3.61 -7.43
CA ASN A 173 -20.56 -4.73 -7.49
C ASN A 173 -21.10 -4.97 -8.91
N ARG A 174 -21.36 -3.89 -9.67
CA ARG A 174 -21.78 -3.98 -11.09
C ARG A 174 -20.66 -4.60 -11.95
N THR A 175 -19.42 -4.15 -11.78
CA THR A 175 -18.26 -4.66 -12.51
C THR A 175 -18.03 -6.14 -12.21
N VAL A 176 -18.10 -6.55 -10.94
CA VAL A 176 -17.99 -7.96 -10.53
C VAL A 176 -19.08 -8.83 -11.20
N LYS A 177 -20.32 -8.32 -11.25
CA LYS A 177 -21.42 -9.01 -11.93
C LYS A 177 -21.14 -9.18 -13.43
N GLN A 178 -20.71 -8.13 -14.13
CA GLN A 178 -20.39 -8.16 -15.56
C GLN A 178 -19.25 -9.17 -15.86
N LEU A 179 -18.20 -9.20 -15.02
CA LEU A 179 -17.11 -10.17 -15.15
C LEU A 179 -17.59 -11.61 -14.96
N ARG A 180 -18.50 -11.86 -13.99
CA ARG A 180 -19.07 -13.20 -13.75
C ARG A 180 -19.96 -13.71 -14.89
N GLU A 181 -20.64 -12.80 -15.57
CA GLU A 181 -21.52 -13.09 -16.69
C GLU A 181 -20.76 -13.26 -18.02
N GLY A 182 -19.42 -13.11 -18.02
CA GLY A 182 -18.59 -13.20 -19.23
C GLY A 182 -18.80 -12.03 -20.21
N ALA A 183 -19.33 -10.92 -19.74
CA ALA A 183 -19.65 -9.75 -20.57
C ALA A 183 -18.41 -8.92 -20.97
N VAL A 184 -17.23 -9.29 -20.47
CA VAL A 184 -15.99 -8.52 -20.67
C VAL A 184 -14.90 -9.48 -21.16
N ASN A 185 -14.25 -9.12 -22.26
CA ASN A 185 -13.06 -9.85 -22.73
C ASN A 185 -11.88 -9.51 -21.83
N THR A 186 -11.32 -10.51 -21.14
CA THR A 186 -10.13 -10.38 -20.28
C THR A 186 -9.02 -11.26 -20.85
N ASP A 187 -7.77 -10.85 -20.65
CA ASP A 187 -6.59 -11.62 -21.10
C ASP A 187 -6.31 -12.88 -20.25
N ILE A 188 -7.22 -13.20 -19.33
CA ILE A 188 -7.11 -14.38 -18.44
C ILE A 188 -8.23 -15.37 -18.75
N SER A 189 -7.97 -16.66 -18.48
CA SER A 189 -8.97 -17.70 -18.68
C SER A 189 -10.21 -17.53 -17.79
N ASP A 190 -11.38 -17.94 -18.27
CA ASP A 190 -12.63 -17.91 -17.49
C ASP A 190 -12.54 -18.63 -16.15
N VAL A 191 -11.77 -19.73 -16.09
CA VAL A 191 -11.54 -20.50 -14.86
C VAL A 191 -10.76 -19.66 -13.85
N GLU A 192 -9.69 -19.01 -14.28
CA GLU A 192 -8.87 -18.16 -13.44
C GLU A 192 -9.64 -16.91 -12.99
N LEU A 193 -10.40 -16.29 -13.88
CA LEU A 193 -11.26 -15.15 -13.54
C LEU A 193 -12.29 -15.52 -12.46
N ARG A 194 -12.95 -16.67 -12.58
CA ARG A 194 -13.91 -17.14 -11.57
C ARG A 194 -13.24 -17.38 -10.22
N GLN A 195 -12.02 -17.93 -10.20
CA GLN A 195 -11.25 -18.12 -8.96
C GLN A 195 -10.90 -16.79 -8.30
N LEU A 196 -10.49 -15.77 -9.08
CA LEU A 196 -10.17 -14.44 -8.58
C LEU A 196 -11.39 -13.71 -7.98
N LEU A 197 -12.59 -14.01 -8.49
CA LEU A 197 -13.85 -13.38 -8.03
C LEU A 197 -14.49 -14.10 -6.83
N ILE A 198 -13.88 -15.19 -6.32
CA ILE A 198 -14.36 -15.85 -5.11
C ILE A 198 -14.14 -14.91 -3.91
N GLY A 199 -15.21 -14.63 -3.17
CA GLY A 199 -15.16 -13.76 -1.97
C GLY A 199 -15.52 -12.29 -2.23
N LEU A 200 -15.71 -11.86 -3.48
CA LEU A 200 -16.28 -10.56 -3.86
C LEU A 200 -17.78 -10.66 -4.09
#